data_99a296e47ddf6b6d8a0c0be90a7a35fd
#
_entry.id   99a296e47ddf6b6d8a0c0be90a7a35fd
#
_cell.length_a   1.000
_cell.length_b   1.000
_cell.length_c   1.000
_cell.angle_alpha   90.00
_cell.angle_beta   90.00
_cell.angle_gamma   90.00
#
_symmetry.space_group_name_H-M   'P 1'
#
loop_
_entity.id
_entity.type
_entity.pdbx_description
1 polymer ?
#
loop_
_entity_poly.entity_id
_entity_poly.type
_entity_poly.pdbx_seq_one_letter_code
_entity_poly.pdbx_strand_id
1 'polypeptide(L)'
;MKIITYSVPLQYRDGTVFGVLGVEISLEYLNKSLPSGEVQTGNKGGYLLAVREASEDPAQFACAPITQSGSMLGNLLGDSPVFTFEKSEKFENIYHAQAGGKEQAAATVHPLKLYNSHTPFEADQWVLVGVANQQELLRFSRSVQRLIAVALLASLVLGIIGIEIVAKLITRPIAALVRKLRNSDPSQPIHLEAVRIAEIDELSDAVQSLSQEVA
;
A
#
# COMPACT_ATOMS: atom_id res chain seq x y z
N MET A 1 -32.27 -22.82 13.97
CA MET A 1 -31.21 -22.05 14.60
C MET A 1 -29.95 -22.89 14.59
N LYS A 2 -28.83 -22.39 14.03
CA LYS A 2 -27.56 -23.11 14.06
C LYS A 2 -26.79 -22.68 15.30
N ILE A 3 -26.23 -23.62 16.05
CA ILE A 3 -25.50 -23.39 17.30
C ILE A 3 -24.16 -24.14 17.25
N ILE A 4 -23.18 -23.59 17.98
CA ILE A 4 -21.93 -24.29 18.30
C ILE A 4 -22.02 -24.63 19.78
N THR A 5 -21.80 -25.90 20.11
CA THR A 5 -21.73 -26.39 21.47
C THR A 5 -20.30 -26.65 21.83
N TYR A 6 -19.80 -25.99 22.86
CA TYR A 6 -18.50 -26.26 23.46
C TYR A 6 -18.72 -26.95 24.80
N SER A 7 -18.16 -28.13 24.98
CA SER A 7 -18.35 -28.93 26.20
C SER A 7 -17.05 -29.41 26.79
N VAL A 8 -16.96 -29.37 28.13
CA VAL A 8 -15.81 -29.84 28.90
C VAL A 8 -16.26 -30.88 29.89
N PRO A 9 -15.64 -32.08 29.94
CA PRO A 9 -15.95 -33.07 30.94
C PRO A 9 -15.48 -32.60 32.33
N LEU A 10 -16.36 -32.76 33.30
CA LEU A 10 -16.06 -32.54 34.71
C LEU A 10 -15.55 -33.86 35.29
N GLN A 11 -14.35 -33.87 35.82
CA GLN A 11 -13.66 -35.09 36.27
C GLN A 11 -13.29 -34.95 37.74
N TYR A 12 -13.40 -36.05 38.48
CA TYR A 12 -12.77 -36.20 39.79
C TYR A 12 -11.24 -36.27 39.65
N ARG A 13 -10.54 -36.23 40.78
CA ARG A 13 -9.06 -36.33 40.80
C ARG A 13 -8.52 -37.68 40.28
N ASP A 14 -9.35 -38.71 40.34
CA ASP A 14 -9.07 -40.07 39.84
C ASP A 14 -9.34 -40.23 38.34
N GLY A 15 -9.78 -39.16 37.65
CA GLY A 15 -10.12 -39.19 36.22
C GLY A 15 -11.53 -39.63 35.91
N THR A 16 -12.33 -40.00 36.90
CA THR A 16 -13.75 -40.39 36.67
C THR A 16 -14.57 -39.19 36.27
N VAL A 17 -15.24 -39.26 35.12
CA VAL A 17 -16.16 -38.21 34.63
C VAL A 17 -17.49 -38.28 35.37
N PHE A 18 -17.88 -37.22 36.05
CA PHE A 18 -19.14 -37.13 36.77
C PHE A 18 -20.16 -36.19 36.14
N GLY A 19 -19.75 -35.43 35.15
CA GLY A 19 -20.64 -34.50 34.46
C GLY A 19 -19.99 -33.85 33.26
N VAL A 20 -20.77 -33.02 32.55
CA VAL A 20 -20.29 -32.22 31.41
C VAL A 20 -20.78 -30.80 31.60
N LEU A 21 -19.87 -29.86 31.51
CA LEU A 21 -20.22 -28.42 31.42
C LEU A 21 -20.22 -28.04 29.95
N GLY A 22 -21.36 -27.54 29.46
CA GLY A 22 -21.52 -27.10 28.08
C GLY A 22 -21.92 -25.63 27.97
N VAL A 23 -21.40 -24.97 26.93
CA VAL A 23 -21.82 -23.63 26.52
C VAL A 23 -22.31 -23.71 25.08
N GLU A 24 -23.48 -23.18 24.80
CA GLU A 24 -24.05 -23.07 23.47
C GLU A 24 -23.99 -21.63 23.01
N ILE A 25 -23.42 -21.43 21.81
CA ILE A 25 -23.31 -20.13 21.19
C ILE A 25 -24.03 -20.16 19.85
N SER A 26 -25.01 -19.27 19.66
CA SER A 26 -25.70 -19.20 18.37
C SER A 26 -24.80 -18.57 17.31
N LEU A 27 -24.85 -19.08 16.07
CA LEU A 27 -24.10 -18.50 14.96
C LEU A 27 -24.55 -17.07 14.66
N GLU A 28 -25.80 -16.74 14.94
CA GLU A 28 -26.32 -15.38 14.81
C GLU A 28 -25.64 -14.41 15.79
N TYR A 29 -25.44 -14.86 17.04
CA TYR A 29 -24.72 -14.08 18.05
C TYR A 29 -23.25 -13.88 17.64
N LEU A 30 -22.57 -14.92 17.17
CA LEU A 30 -21.20 -14.83 16.68
C LEU A 30 -21.09 -13.86 15.51
N ASN A 31 -22.01 -13.93 14.56
CA ASN A 31 -22.04 -13.03 13.41
C ASN A 31 -22.16 -11.55 13.84
N LYS A 32 -23.04 -11.25 14.81
CA LYS A 32 -23.21 -9.90 15.37
C LYS A 32 -22.00 -9.43 16.19
N SER A 33 -21.27 -10.37 16.81
CA SER A 33 -20.12 -10.08 17.66
C SER A 33 -18.82 -9.90 16.89
N LEU A 34 -18.75 -10.36 15.64
CA LEU A 34 -17.59 -10.14 14.77
C LEU A 34 -17.61 -8.70 14.23
N PRO A 35 -16.62 -7.85 14.58
CA PRO A 35 -16.62 -6.43 14.22
C PRO A 35 -16.29 -6.23 12.73
N SER A 36 -17.28 -6.42 11.88
CA SER A 36 -17.10 -6.27 10.44
C SER A 36 -16.72 -4.86 9.98
N GLY A 37 -17.04 -3.85 10.79
CA GLY A 37 -16.73 -2.44 10.47
C GLY A 37 -15.25 -2.11 10.32
N GLU A 38 -14.38 -2.84 11.02
CA GLU A 38 -12.92 -2.62 10.96
C GLU A 38 -12.29 -3.05 9.62
N VAL A 39 -12.87 -4.06 8.98
CA VAL A 39 -12.38 -4.61 7.70
C VAL A 39 -13.15 -4.04 6.51
N GLN A 40 -14.23 -3.32 6.76
CA GLN A 40 -15.09 -2.72 5.74
C GLN A 40 -14.49 -1.42 5.16
N THR A 41 -13.31 -1.50 4.54
CA THR A 41 -12.82 -0.40 3.73
C THR A 41 -13.71 -0.30 2.47
N GLY A 42 -14.49 0.76 2.36
CA GLY A 42 -15.43 0.93 1.24
C GLY A 42 -16.63 -0.03 1.25
N ASN A 43 -17.04 -0.54 2.40
CA ASN A 43 -18.18 -1.47 2.58
C ASN A 43 -17.97 -2.86 1.95
N LYS A 44 -16.74 -3.26 1.66
CA LYS A 44 -16.40 -4.49 0.95
C LYS A 44 -15.36 -5.32 1.71
N GLY A 45 -15.77 -5.91 2.81
CA GLY A 45 -14.95 -6.79 3.61
C GLY A 45 -15.72 -7.39 4.77
N GLY A 46 -15.10 -8.32 5.49
CA GLY A 46 -15.69 -8.96 6.64
C GLY A 46 -14.83 -10.05 7.23
N TYR A 47 -15.36 -10.73 8.23
CA TYR A 47 -14.73 -11.87 8.87
C TYR A 47 -15.47 -13.15 8.54
N LEU A 48 -14.73 -14.21 8.39
CA LEU A 48 -15.18 -15.57 8.17
C LEU A 48 -14.63 -16.44 9.29
N LEU A 49 -15.50 -17.10 10.04
CA LEU A 49 -15.12 -18.18 10.94
C LEU A 49 -15.30 -19.49 10.20
N ALA A 50 -14.23 -20.26 10.08
CA ALA A 50 -14.21 -21.46 9.27
C ALA A 50 -13.40 -22.59 9.91
N VAL A 51 -13.57 -23.82 9.43
CA VAL A 51 -12.69 -24.95 9.71
C VAL A 51 -11.79 -25.18 8.52
N ARG A 52 -10.51 -25.30 8.77
CA ARG A 52 -9.52 -25.61 7.74
C ARG A 52 -9.74 -27.02 7.24
N GLU A 53 -9.76 -27.17 5.92
CA GLU A 53 -9.75 -28.47 5.27
C GLU A 53 -8.32 -28.88 4.90
N ALA A 54 -8.07 -30.20 4.85
CA ALA A 54 -6.79 -30.69 4.38
C ALA A 54 -6.60 -30.34 2.91
N SER A 55 -5.50 -29.64 2.60
CA SER A 55 -5.10 -29.32 1.24
C SER A 55 -3.85 -30.12 0.88
N GLU A 56 -3.82 -30.69 -0.31
CA GLU A 56 -2.64 -31.39 -0.84
C GLU A 56 -1.51 -30.41 -1.20
N ASP A 57 -1.85 -29.16 -1.48
CA ASP A 57 -0.90 -28.11 -1.84
C ASP A 57 -0.62 -27.20 -0.64
N PRO A 58 0.63 -27.12 -0.15
CA PRO A 58 1.01 -26.25 0.97
C PRO A 58 0.89 -24.75 0.67
N ALA A 59 0.84 -24.37 -0.61
CA ALA A 59 0.62 -22.99 -1.04
C ALA A 59 -0.87 -22.61 -1.01
N GLN A 60 -1.78 -23.58 -0.91
CA GLN A 60 -3.21 -23.38 -0.87
C GLN A 60 -3.76 -23.61 0.52
N PHE A 61 -4.70 -22.78 0.88
CA PHE A 61 -5.47 -22.87 2.11
C PHE A 61 -6.94 -23.04 1.77
N ALA A 62 -7.53 -24.18 2.13
CA ALA A 62 -8.95 -24.45 1.94
C ALA A 62 -9.68 -24.40 3.28
N CYS A 63 -10.88 -23.84 3.32
CA CYS A 63 -11.69 -23.80 4.53
C CYS A 63 -13.20 -23.88 4.25
N ALA A 64 -13.91 -24.59 5.14
CA ALA A 64 -15.36 -24.64 5.14
C ALA A 64 -15.93 -23.56 6.07
N PRO A 65 -16.78 -22.66 5.56
CA PRO A 65 -17.35 -21.56 6.33
C PRO A 65 -18.38 -22.05 7.35
N ILE A 66 -18.27 -21.57 8.60
CA ILE A 66 -19.27 -21.82 9.65
C ILE A 66 -20.18 -20.62 9.79
N THR A 67 -19.60 -19.43 9.90
CA THR A 67 -20.35 -18.17 9.94
C THR A 67 -19.50 -17.05 9.34
N GLN A 68 -20.19 -16.04 8.84
CA GLN A 68 -19.55 -14.88 8.22
C GLN A 68 -20.22 -13.59 8.66
N SER A 69 -19.42 -12.54 8.80
CA SER A 69 -19.90 -11.18 9.07
C SER A 69 -19.51 -10.26 7.92
N GLY A 70 -20.34 -9.28 7.64
CA GLY A 70 -20.13 -8.33 6.54
C GLY A 70 -21.04 -8.63 5.35
N SER A 71 -21.76 -7.59 4.91
CA SER A 71 -22.83 -7.71 3.90
C SER A 71 -22.33 -8.06 2.49
N MET A 72 -21.03 -7.93 2.22
CA MET A 72 -20.47 -8.10 0.89
C MET A 72 -19.56 -9.32 0.73
N LEU A 73 -19.44 -10.14 1.77
CA LEU A 73 -18.54 -11.30 1.74
C LEU A 73 -18.98 -12.31 0.70
N GLY A 74 -20.30 -12.56 0.55
CA GLY A 74 -20.87 -13.40 -0.50
C GLY A 74 -20.52 -12.91 -1.92
N ASN A 75 -20.45 -11.60 -2.13
CA ASN A 75 -20.06 -11.03 -3.42
C ASN A 75 -18.56 -11.20 -3.72
N LEU A 76 -17.73 -11.22 -2.67
CA LEU A 76 -16.27 -11.38 -2.80
C LEU A 76 -15.88 -12.85 -2.94
N LEU A 77 -16.51 -13.74 -2.19
CA LEU A 77 -16.16 -15.16 -2.13
C LEU A 77 -17.12 -16.06 -2.93
N GLY A 78 -18.33 -15.57 -3.23
CA GLY A 78 -19.38 -16.37 -3.87
C GLY A 78 -20.08 -17.32 -2.88
N ASP A 79 -20.96 -18.18 -3.40
CA ASP A 79 -21.75 -19.16 -2.63
C ASP A 79 -21.12 -20.57 -2.68
N SER A 80 -19.81 -20.67 -2.50
CA SER A 80 -19.13 -21.96 -2.49
C SER A 80 -19.21 -22.61 -1.10
N PRO A 81 -19.38 -23.94 -1.00
CA PRO A 81 -19.31 -24.66 0.28
C PRO A 81 -17.89 -24.67 0.87
N VAL A 82 -16.89 -24.50 0.06
CA VAL A 82 -15.46 -24.44 0.46
C VAL A 82 -14.82 -23.26 -0.25
N PHE A 83 -14.08 -22.47 0.51
CA PHE A 83 -13.29 -21.36 -0.01
C PHE A 83 -11.82 -21.76 -0.09
N THR A 84 -11.20 -21.50 -1.24
CA THR A 84 -9.79 -21.75 -1.46
C THR A 84 -9.04 -20.43 -1.57
N PHE A 85 -7.95 -20.32 -0.86
CA PHE A 85 -7.08 -19.16 -0.81
C PHE A 85 -5.67 -19.58 -1.23
N GLU A 86 -5.04 -18.79 -2.08
CA GLU A 86 -3.68 -18.98 -2.54
C GLU A 86 -2.73 -18.02 -1.80
N LYS A 87 -1.61 -18.52 -1.31
CA LYS A 87 -0.64 -17.71 -0.58
C LYS A 87 -0.01 -16.67 -1.52
N SER A 88 0.10 -15.44 -1.05
CA SER A 88 0.75 -14.38 -1.81
C SER A 88 2.26 -14.61 -1.88
N GLU A 89 2.86 -14.49 -3.07
CA GLU A 89 4.31 -14.56 -3.24
C GLU A 89 5.04 -13.36 -2.60
N LYS A 90 4.36 -12.23 -2.45
CA LYS A 90 4.94 -10.97 -1.97
C LYS A 90 4.82 -10.76 -0.47
N PHE A 91 3.81 -11.35 0.16
CA PHE A 91 3.47 -11.11 1.56
C PHE A 91 3.22 -12.42 2.29
N GLU A 92 3.92 -12.64 3.38
CA GLU A 92 3.95 -13.92 4.11
C GLU A 92 2.60 -14.31 4.73
N ASN A 93 1.78 -13.33 5.12
CA ASN A 93 0.51 -13.55 5.83
C ASN A 93 -0.73 -13.15 5.02
N ILE A 94 -0.56 -12.91 3.72
CA ILE A 94 -1.67 -12.55 2.83
C ILE A 94 -1.94 -13.67 1.86
N TYR A 95 -3.23 -13.97 1.73
CA TYR A 95 -3.76 -14.94 0.80
C TYR A 95 -4.67 -14.23 -0.19
N HIS A 96 -4.77 -14.76 -1.39
CA HIS A 96 -5.70 -14.31 -2.43
C HIS A 96 -6.82 -15.32 -2.55
N ALA A 97 -8.07 -14.86 -2.50
CA ALA A 97 -9.20 -15.77 -2.71
C ALA A 97 -9.30 -16.12 -4.20
N GLN A 98 -9.27 -17.41 -4.48
CA GLN A 98 -9.70 -17.95 -5.77
C GLN A 98 -11.23 -18.08 -5.77
N ALA A 99 -11.92 -16.97 -5.78
CA ALA A 99 -13.36 -17.01 -5.87
C ALA A 99 -13.78 -16.78 -7.32
N GLY A 100 -14.86 -17.44 -7.75
CA GLY A 100 -15.48 -17.20 -9.04
C GLY A 100 -16.08 -15.79 -9.20
N GLY A 101 -15.73 -14.85 -8.31
CA GLY A 101 -16.15 -13.47 -8.31
C GLY A 101 -15.25 -12.58 -9.21
N LYS A 102 -15.85 -11.52 -9.74
CA LYS A 102 -15.16 -10.53 -10.59
C LYS A 102 -14.15 -9.66 -9.83
N GLU A 103 -14.13 -9.71 -8.51
CA GLU A 103 -13.29 -8.87 -7.65
C GLU A 103 -12.23 -9.71 -6.93
N GLN A 104 -10.99 -9.26 -6.93
CA GLN A 104 -9.91 -9.92 -6.21
C GLN A 104 -10.03 -9.62 -4.72
N ALA A 105 -10.17 -10.65 -3.90
CA ALA A 105 -10.20 -10.55 -2.45
C ALA A 105 -8.83 -10.93 -1.87
N ALA A 106 -8.36 -10.10 -0.95
CA ALA A 106 -7.21 -10.40 -0.11
C ALA A 106 -7.71 -10.92 1.24
N ALA A 107 -7.10 -11.96 1.76
CA ALA A 107 -7.45 -12.59 3.02
C ALA A 107 -6.24 -12.69 3.93
N THR A 108 -6.47 -12.60 5.23
CA THR A 108 -5.51 -12.96 6.27
C THR A 108 -6.12 -14.05 7.15
N VAL A 109 -5.31 -15.02 7.55
CA VAL A 109 -5.78 -16.21 8.26
C VAL A 109 -5.14 -16.23 9.65
N HIS A 110 -5.97 -16.34 10.68
CA HIS A 110 -5.53 -16.48 12.07
C HIS A 110 -6.05 -17.80 12.64
N PRO A 111 -5.17 -18.74 13.03
CA PRO A 111 -5.60 -20.00 13.62
C PRO A 111 -6.16 -19.76 15.04
N LEU A 112 -7.30 -20.40 15.33
CA LEU A 112 -7.93 -20.38 16.63
C LEU A 112 -7.67 -21.72 17.34
N LYS A 113 -7.09 -21.66 18.52
CA LYS A 113 -6.89 -22.85 19.35
C LYS A 113 -8.07 -23.01 20.30
N LEU A 114 -9.10 -23.76 19.87
CA LEU A 114 -10.30 -24.01 20.65
C LEU A 114 -10.25 -25.26 21.52
N TYR A 115 -9.37 -26.22 21.17
CA TYR A 115 -9.29 -27.50 21.85
C TYR A 115 -7.92 -27.72 22.49
N ASN A 116 -7.89 -28.45 23.57
CA ASN A 116 -6.65 -28.97 24.15
C ASN A 116 -6.17 -30.18 23.32
N SER A 117 -4.86 -30.44 23.37
CA SER A 117 -4.29 -31.67 22.83
C SER A 117 -4.97 -32.89 23.49
N HIS A 118 -5.10 -33.99 22.72
CA HIS A 118 -5.73 -35.27 23.11
C HIS A 118 -7.26 -35.27 23.13
N THR A 119 -7.89 -34.40 22.37
CA THR A 119 -9.35 -34.44 22.13
C THR A 119 -9.65 -35.07 20.74
N PRO A 120 -10.82 -35.67 20.54
CA PRO A 120 -11.21 -36.21 19.23
C PRO A 120 -11.27 -35.17 18.12
N PHE A 121 -11.28 -33.88 18.48
CA PHE A 121 -11.41 -32.73 17.56
C PHE A 121 -10.07 -32.00 17.35
N GLU A 122 -8.96 -32.59 17.80
CA GLU A 122 -7.62 -31.98 17.67
C GLU A 122 -7.23 -31.73 16.20
N ALA A 123 -7.75 -32.57 15.29
CA ALA A 123 -7.53 -32.43 13.85
C ALA A 123 -8.28 -31.25 13.23
N ASP A 124 -9.36 -30.78 13.87
CA ASP A 124 -10.19 -29.69 13.38
C ASP A 124 -9.53 -28.34 13.68
N GLN A 125 -8.84 -27.79 12.71
CA GLN A 125 -8.21 -26.47 12.82
C GLN A 125 -9.21 -25.37 12.53
N TRP A 126 -9.66 -24.68 13.56
CA TRP A 126 -10.50 -23.52 13.42
C TRP A 126 -9.66 -22.30 13.05
N VAL A 127 -10.19 -21.48 12.17
CA VAL A 127 -9.53 -20.28 11.67
C VAL A 127 -10.49 -19.11 11.60
N LEU A 128 -9.97 -17.96 11.94
CA LEU A 128 -10.61 -16.67 11.66
C LEU A 128 -9.95 -16.08 10.42
N VAL A 129 -10.73 -15.86 9.38
CA VAL A 129 -10.26 -15.30 8.13
C VAL A 129 -10.82 -13.89 7.99
N GLY A 130 -9.95 -12.88 7.95
CA GLY A 130 -10.32 -11.53 7.59
C GLY A 130 -10.21 -11.36 6.07
N VAL A 131 -11.30 -10.96 5.43
CA VAL A 131 -11.37 -10.78 3.97
C VAL A 131 -11.65 -9.33 3.64
N ALA A 132 -10.88 -8.77 2.72
CA ALA A 132 -11.07 -7.41 2.24
C ALA A 132 -10.87 -7.32 0.72
N ASN A 133 -11.50 -6.34 0.09
CA ASN A 133 -11.31 -6.10 -1.34
C ASN A 133 -9.90 -5.55 -1.60
N GLN A 134 -9.12 -6.27 -2.39
CA GLN A 134 -7.74 -5.89 -2.71
C GLN A 134 -7.66 -4.54 -3.44
N GLN A 135 -8.61 -4.22 -4.29
CA GLN A 135 -8.60 -2.95 -5.03
C GLN A 135 -8.79 -1.77 -4.09
N GLU A 136 -9.65 -1.89 -3.10
CA GLU A 136 -9.88 -0.85 -2.09
C GLU A 136 -8.67 -0.68 -1.16
N LEU A 137 -8.08 -1.79 -0.71
CA LEU A 137 -6.85 -1.75 0.09
C LEU A 137 -5.71 -1.02 -0.63
N LEU A 138 -5.57 -1.26 -1.94
CA LEU A 138 -4.51 -0.66 -2.75
C LEU A 138 -4.87 0.75 -3.29
N ARG A 139 -6.12 1.20 -3.13
CA ARG A 139 -6.58 2.50 -3.62
C ARG A 139 -5.77 3.65 -3.03
N PHE A 140 -5.53 3.62 -1.73
CA PHE A 140 -4.72 4.63 -1.04
C PHE A 140 -3.29 4.64 -1.58
N SER A 141 -2.66 3.47 -1.68
CA SER A 141 -1.29 3.32 -2.22
C SER A 141 -1.17 3.86 -3.65
N ARG A 142 -2.12 3.54 -4.53
CA ARG A 142 -2.16 4.06 -5.90
C ARG A 142 -2.38 5.57 -5.96
N SER A 143 -3.13 6.14 -5.02
CA SER A 143 -3.33 7.58 -4.93
C SER A 143 -2.04 8.30 -4.54
N VAL A 144 -1.33 7.76 -3.55
CA VAL A 144 -0.03 8.27 -3.11
C VAL A 144 1.02 8.15 -4.23
N GLN A 145 1.08 7.02 -4.93
CA GLN A 145 1.98 6.84 -6.07
C GLN A 145 1.75 7.87 -7.18
N ARG A 146 0.48 8.14 -7.52
CA ARG A 146 0.13 9.19 -8.50
C ARG A 146 0.57 10.57 -8.04
N LEU A 147 0.35 10.91 -6.77
CA LEU A 147 0.76 12.19 -6.21
C LEU A 147 2.29 12.36 -6.28
N ILE A 148 3.05 11.34 -5.91
CA ILE A 148 4.51 11.34 -6.01
C ILE A 148 4.95 11.51 -7.48
N ALA A 149 4.35 10.78 -8.41
CA ALA A 149 4.69 10.87 -9.82
C ALA A 149 4.43 12.28 -10.39
N VAL A 150 3.31 12.90 -10.03
CA VAL A 150 2.99 14.28 -10.43
C VAL A 150 3.97 15.28 -9.81
N ALA A 151 4.32 15.12 -8.54
CA ALA A 151 5.29 15.99 -7.87
C ALA A 151 6.69 15.91 -8.50
N LEU A 152 7.15 14.70 -8.85
CA LEU A 152 8.43 14.50 -9.55
C LEU A 152 8.42 15.17 -10.94
N LEU A 153 7.33 15.00 -11.68
CA LEU A 153 7.20 15.59 -13.01
C LEU A 153 7.16 17.11 -12.94
N ALA A 154 6.43 17.68 -11.98
CA ALA A 154 6.40 19.12 -11.72
C ALA A 154 7.79 19.65 -11.34
N SER A 155 8.52 18.96 -10.47
CA SER A 155 9.88 19.33 -10.07
C SER A 155 10.84 19.32 -11.26
N LEU A 156 10.74 18.32 -12.14
CA LEU A 156 11.55 18.24 -13.37
C LEU A 156 11.29 19.45 -14.29
N VAL A 157 10.02 19.77 -14.51
CA VAL A 157 9.63 20.92 -15.35
C VAL A 157 10.14 22.23 -14.76
N LEU A 158 9.96 22.44 -13.45
CA LEU A 158 10.47 23.63 -12.76
C LEU A 158 11.99 23.73 -12.85
N GLY A 159 12.70 22.60 -12.71
CA GLY A 159 14.15 22.54 -12.87
C GLY A 159 14.60 22.98 -14.28
N ILE A 160 13.94 22.48 -15.33
CA ILE A 160 14.25 22.87 -16.71
C ILE A 160 13.99 24.38 -16.93
N ILE A 161 12.87 24.90 -16.43
CA ILE A 161 12.55 26.33 -16.50
C ILE A 161 13.61 27.17 -15.76
N GLY A 162 14.03 26.71 -14.56
CA GLY A 162 15.09 27.35 -13.79
C GLY A 162 16.41 27.43 -14.54
N ILE A 163 16.82 26.32 -15.17
CA ILE A 163 18.04 26.27 -16.00
C ILE A 163 17.95 27.24 -17.17
N GLU A 164 16.82 27.28 -17.86
CA GLU A 164 16.59 28.21 -18.99
C GLU A 164 16.69 29.68 -18.55
N ILE A 165 16.09 30.01 -17.38
CA ILE A 165 16.15 31.37 -16.82
C ILE A 165 17.58 31.75 -16.49
N VAL A 166 18.32 30.91 -15.77
CA VAL A 166 19.72 31.14 -15.42
C VAL A 166 20.59 31.27 -16.67
N ALA A 167 20.40 30.40 -17.66
CA ALA A 167 21.12 30.46 -18.91
C ALA A 167 20.88 31.77 -19.68
N LYS A 168 19.64 32.26 -19.71
CA LYS A 168 19.29 33.51 -20.41
C LYS A 168 19.77 34.76 -19.66
N LEU A 169 19.62 34.77 -18.34
CA LEU A 169 19.93 35.96 -17.53
C LEU A 169 21.42 36.11 -17.22
N ILE A 170 22.14 35.01 -17.03
CA ILE A 170 23.53 35.05 -16.56
C ILE A 170 24.50 34.52 -17.61
N THR A 171 24.31 33.29 -18.10
CA THR A 171 25.30 32.62 -18.92
C THR A 171 25.45 33.24 -20.30
N ARG A 172 24.36 33.60 -20.98
CA ARG A 172 24.41 34.19 -22.34
C ARG A 172 25.06 35.55 -22.36
N PRO A 173 24.74 36.50 -21.44
CA PRO A 173 25.41 37.80 -21.39
C PRO A 173 26.90 37.68 -21.15
N ILE A 174 27.31 36.87 -20.17
CA ILE A 174 28.74 36.67 -19.87
C ILE A 174 29.50 36.06 -21.10
N ALA A 175 28.92 35.05 -21.73
CA ALA A 175 29.51 34.47 -22.94
C ALA A 175 29.59 35.47 -24.09
N ALA A 176 28.62 36.36 -24.26
CA ALA A 176 28.64 37.41 -25.26
C ALA A 176 29.70 38.45 -24.95
N LEU A 177 29.88 38.85 -23.70
CA LEU A 177 30.94 39.74 -23.23
C LEU A 177 32.33 39.16 -23.56
N VAL A 178 32.59 37.94 -23.15
CA VAL A 178 33.86 37.24 -23.38
C VAL A 178 34.14 37.13 -24.90
N ARG A 179 33.14 36.86 -25.70
CA ARG A 179 33.29 36.76 -27.16
C ARG A 179 33.54 38.10 -27.83
N LYS A 180 32.93 39.20 -27.34
CA LYS A 180 33.23 40.55 -27.82
C LYS A 180 34.66 40.95 -27.46
N LEU A 181 35.08 40.76 -26.21
CA LEU A 181 36.45 41.02 -25.79
C LEU A 181 37.51 40.24 -26.58
N ARG A 182 37.27 38.99 -26.86
CA ARG A 182 38.18 38.13 -27.62
C ARG A 182 38.34 38.53 -29.10
N ASN A 183 37.27 39.08 -29.67
CA ASN A 183 37.23 39.44 -31.11
C ASN A 183 37.44 40.93 -31.35
N SER A 184 37.63 41.77 -30.31
CA SER A 184 37.86 43.18 -30.44
C SER A 184 39.36 43.46 -30.69
N ASP A 185 39.64 44.39 -31.60
CA ASP A 185 40.98 44.88 -31.86
C ASP A 185 41.43 45.74 -30.64
N PRO A 186 42.62 45.47 -30.08
CA PRO A 186 43.11 46.26 -28.91
C PRO A 186 43.22 47.76 -29.15
N SER A 187 43.20 48.18 -30.41
CA SER A 187 43.37 49.59 -30.78
C SER A 187 42.04 50.35 -30.93
N GLN A 188 40.89 49.75 -30.63
CA GLN A 188 39.59 50.41 -30.77
C GLN A 188 38.81 50.38 -29.45
N PRO A 189 38.17 51.49 -29.02
CA PRO A 189 37.37 51.51 -27.81
C PRO A 189 36.16 50.57 -27.91
N ILE A 190 36.00 49.68 -26.95
CA ILE A 190 34.97 48.66 -26.94
C ILE A 190 33.72 49.27 -26.28
N HIS A 191 32.62 49.30 -27.04
CA HIS A 191 31.33 49.71 -26.51
C HIS A 191 30.54 48.48 -26.06
N LEU A 192 30.30 48.38 -24.74
CA LEU A 192 29.55 47.29 -24.14
C LEU A 192 28.13 47.76 -23.76
N GLU A 193 27.11 47.01 -24.09
CA GLU A 193 25.72 47.30 -23.73
C GLU A 193 25.45 46.84 -22.32
N ALA A 194 24.71 47.63 -21.52
CA ALA A 194 24.29 47.28 -20.18
C ALA A 194 23.41 46.02 -20.16
N VAL A 195 23.78 45.09 -19.31
CA VAL A 195 23.11 43.75 -19.21
C VAL A 195 22.06 43.72 -18.10
N ARG A 196 21.85 44.82 -17.35
CA ARG A 196 20.94 44.92 -16.20
C ARG A 196 21.26 44.02 -15.01
N ILE A 197 22.47 43.57 -14.88
CA ILE A 197 22.97 42.85 -13.71
C ILE A 197 24.11 43.72 -13.17
N ALA A 198 23.95 44.25 -11.94
CA ALA A 198 24.86 45.28 -11.38
C ALA A 198 26.32 44.88 -11.45
N GLU A 199 26.64 43.65 -11.10
CA GLU A 199 28.03 43.13 -11.10
C GLU A 199 28.62 42.99 -12.51
N ILE A 200 27.78 42.69 -13.52
CA ILE A 200 28.21 42.57 -14.91
C ILE A 200 28.32 43.94 -15.55
N ASP A 201 27.45 44.87 -15.19
CA ASP A 201 27.52 46.24 -15.66
C ASP A 201 28.77 46.97 -15.09
N GLU A 202 29.09 46.75 -13.82
CA GLU A 202 30.33 47.25 -13.17
C GLU A 202 31.59 46.69 -13.83
N LEU A 203 31.59 45.39 -14.17
CA LEU A 203 32.67 44.77 -14.89
C LEU A 203 32.82 45.34 -16.34
N SER A 204 31.69 45.59 -17.00
CA SER A 204 31.64 46.19 -18.33
C SER A 204 32.19 47.60 -18.35
N ASP A 205 31.85 48.42 -17.37
CA ASP A 205 32.34 49.79 -17.19
C ASP A 205 33.84 49.83 -16.90
N ALA A 206 34.35 48.92 -16.05
CA ALA A 206 35.77 48.78 -15.75
C ALA A 206 36.58 48.38 -17.01
N VAL A 207 36.08 47.44 -17.81
CA VAL A 207 36.73 47.01 -19.05
C VAL A 207 36.70 48.15 -20.09
N GLN A 208 35.58 48.88 -20.18
CA GLN A 208 35.47 50.00 -21.13
C GLN A 208 36.42 51.16 -20.75
N SER A 209 36.56 51.52 -19.46
CA SER A 209 37.49 52.53 -19.01
C SER A 209 38.94 52.14 -19.24
N LEU A 210 39.32 50.90 -18.98
CA LEU A 210 40.63 50.37 -19.29
C LEU A 210 40.95 50.41 -20.80
N SER A 211 39.99 50.08 -21.62
CA SER A 211 40.12 50.09 -23.10
C SER A 211 40.32 51.52 -23.63
N GLN A 212 39.73 52.54 -23.01
CA GLN A 212 39.89 53.94 -23.37
C GLN A 212 41.25 54.51 -22.93
N GLU A 213 41.84 53.97 -21.88
CA GLU A 213 43.16 54.42 -21.36
C GLU A 213 44.33 53.87 -22.18
N VAL A 214 44.11 52.80 -22.90
CA VAL A 214 45.14 52.10 -23.72
C VAL A 214 45.06 52.46 -25.21
N ALA A 215 43.95 53.02 -25.67
CA ALA A 215 43.75 53.44 -27.05
C ALA A 215 44.21 54.87 -27.32
#